data_4a7d214a3348e8346b438193c00d83c7
#
_entry.id   4a7d214a3348e8346b438193c00d83c7
#
_cell.length_a   1.000
_cell.length_b   1.000
_cell.length_c   1.000
_cell.angle_alpha   90.00
_cell.angle_beta   90.00
_cell.angle_gamma   90.00
#
_symmetry.space_group_name_H-M   'P 1'
#
loop_
_entity.id
_entity.type
_entity.pdbx_description
1 polymer ?
#
loop_
_entity_poly.entity_id
_entity_poly.type
_entity_poly.pdbx_seq_one_letter_code
_entity_poly.pdbx_strand_id
1 'polypeptide(L)'
;LWNYKQTFGMAPNTSVEEGLNFTVPRLQILLRSPLMVEEATGMRQTIGTFDNPDVKELWDADKLAADLANSKGEMYKRKFSVRTKYLVYVLNKDNVRAHKIPMVLTLKGLNGTDAAEKIKLYEKEMSKCLSKALSVEVPLSFNEKFYATTVFTPLLVNDMRGANNVEICAIESFNIPDYSTEETAIESLNRMSIPDEDRESTWKFQELFADYINQHSKQDADKLGGAYGIKTGVEILPVARGTDRAMLQPVNDEYDDGVISYVS
;
A
#
# COMPACT_ATOMS: atom_id res chain seq x y z
N LEU A 1 16.87 11.52 -12.97
CA LEU A 1 15.67 11.33 -13.82
C LEU A 1 15.56 9.87 -14.19
N TRP A 2 14.45 9.26 -13.88
CA TRP A 2 14.18 7.87 -14.19
C TRP A 2 13.53 7.76 -15.57
N ASN A 3 13.98 6.82 -16.39
CA ASN A 3 13.41 6.59 -17.71
C ASN A 3 12.83 5.18 -17.79
N TYR A 4 11.51 5.07 -17.87
CA TYR A 4 10.78 3.82 -17.90
C TYR A 4 11.21 2.87 -19.02
N LYS A 5 11.46 3.38 -20.24
CA LYS A 5 11.93 2.57 -21.36
C LYS A 5 13.30 1.94 -21.14
N GLN A 6 14.23 2.68 -20.54
CA GLN A 6 15.57 2.16 -20.24
C GLN A 6 15.51 1.08 -19.16
N THR A 7 14.63 1.25 -18.19
CA THR A 7 14.54 0.33 -17.04
C THR A 7 13.84 -0.97 -17.39
N PHE A 8 12.81 -0.94 -18.26
CA PHE A 8 11.97 -2.13 -18.54
C PHE A 8 12.13 -2.71 -19.95
N GLY A 9 12.98 -2.14 -20.81
CA GLY A 9 13.22 -2.65 -22.16
C GLY A 9 11.98 -2.70 -23.05
N MET A 10 11.01 -1.79 -22.84
CA MET A 10 9.75 -1.80 -23.56
C MET A 10 9.82 -1.39 -25.02
N ALA A 11 8.83 -1.83 -25.82
CA ALA A 11 8.74 -1.63 -27.25
C ALA A 11 8.84 -0.15 -27.69
N PRO A 12 9.34 0.15 -28.90
CA PRO A 12 9.69 1.51 -29.33
C PRO A 12 8.56 2.52 -29.36
N ASN A 13 7.30 2.10 -29.28
CA ASN A 13 6.12 2.97 -29.37
C ASN A 13 5.55 3.43 -28.02
N THR A 14 6.15 3.05 -26.90
CA THR A 14 5.71 3.52 -25.59
C THR A 14 6.24 4.92 -25.32
N SER A 15 5.39 5.82 -24.83
CA SER A 15 5.81 7.17 -24.41
C SER A 15 6.89 7.06 -23.33
N VAL A 16 7.89 7.93 -23.40
CA VAL A 16 8.91 8.04 -22.36
C VAL A 16 8.26 8.78 -21.18
N GLU A 17 8.06 8.09 -20.08
CA GLU A 17 7.69 8.73 -18.83
C GLU A 17 8.96 9.19 -18.11
N GLU A 18 9.03 10.49 -17.84
CA GLU A 18 10.07 11.05 -17.00
C GLU A 18 9.58 11.08 -15.55
N GLY A 19 10.39 10.54 -14.65
CA GLY A 19 10.09 10.48 -13.23
C GLY A 19 11.29 10.82 -12.36
N LEU A 20 11.05 10.92 -11.07
CA LEU A 20 12.10 11.08 -10.07
C LEU A 20 12.39 9.74 -9.41
N ASN A 21 13.66 9.44 -9.21
CA ASN A 21 14.13 8.26 -8.51
C ASN A 21 14.53 8.62 -7.09
N PHE A 22 14.00 7.89 -6.10
CA PHE A 22 14.27 8.13 -4.69
C PHE A 22 14.75 6.85 -4.02
N THR A 23 15.85 6.92 -3.29
CA THR A 23 16.28 5.89 -2.34
C THR A 23 15.66 6.12 -0.96
N VAL A 24 15.27 7.35 -0.66
CA VAL A 24 14.64 7.76 0.60
C VAL A 24 13.40 8.62 0.27
N PRO A 25 12.31 8.00 -0.21
CA PRO A 25 11.08 8.74 -0.48
C PRO A 25 10.45 9.24 0.82
N ARG A 26 9.77 10.37 0.74
CA ARG A 26 8.93 10.89 1.83
C ARG A 26 7.48 10.69 1.43
N LEU A 27 6.75 9.89 2.17
CA LEU A 27 5.41 9.46 1.83
C LEU A 27 4.40 9.89 2.90
N GLN A 28 3.32 10.51 2.46
CA GLN A 28 2.12 10.66 3.26
C GLN A 28 1.15 9.55 2.83
N ILE A 29 0.81 8.64 3.74
CA ILE A 29 -0.10 7.52 3.46
C ILE A 29 -1.50 7.91 3.92
N LEU A 30 -2.43 8.13 2.97
CA LEU A 30 -3.79 8.53 3.29
C LEU A 30 -4.66 7.34 3.66
N LEU A 31 -4.60 6.30 2.84
CA LEU A 31 -5.43 5.11 2.97
C LEU A 31 -4.63 3.85 2.62
N ARG A 32 -5.07 2.73 3.15
CA ARG A 32 -4.53 1.41 2.88
C ARG A 32 -5.68 0.45 2.55
N SER A 33 -5.58 -0.31 1.45
CA SER A 33 -6.50 -1.40 1.19
C SER A 33 -6.24 -2.57 2.15
N PRO A 34 -7.23 -3.44 2.36
CA PRO A 34 -6.96 -4.77 2.92
C PRO A 34 -5.89 -5.50 2.10
N LEU A 35 -5.22 -6.48 2.71
CA LEU A 35 -4.36 -7.40 1.97
C LEU A 35 -5.24 -8.25 1.04
N MET A 36 -5.00 -8.17 -0.26
CA MET A 36 -5.79 -8.84 -1.29
C MET A 36 -5.00 -10.00 -1.89
N VAL A 37 -5.72 -11.06 -2.26
CA VAL A 37 -5.17 -12.18 -3.04
C VAL A 37 -5.60 -11.99 -4.48
N GLU A 38 -4.66 -12.12 -5.40
CA GLU A 38 -4.88 -12.04 -6.85
C GLU A 38 -4.30 -13.26 -7.57
N GLU A 39 -4.79 -13.56 -8.75
CA GLU A 39 -4.14 -14.53 -9.63
C GLU A 39 -2.73 -14.06 -10.01
N ALA A 40 -1.75 -14.94 -9.90
CA ALA A 40 -0.36 -14.60 -10.25
C ALA A 40 -0.12 -14.61 -11.77
N THR A 41 -1.08 -15.13 -12.55
CA THR A 41 -0.98 -15.29 -14.01
C THR A 41 -2.25 -14.81 -14.69
N GLY A 42 -2.18 -14.51 -15.96
CA GLY A 42 -3.32 -14.02 -16.74
C GLY A 42 -3.63 -12.56 -16.46
N MET A 43 -4.90 -12.20 -16.33
CA MET A 43 -5.36 -10.83 -16.10
C MET A 43 -5.13 -10.33 -14.67
N ARG A 44 -4.52 -11.15 -13.80
CA ARG A 44 -4.21 -10.81 -12.39
C ARG A 44 -5.44 -10.29 -11.63
N GLN A 45 -6.55 -10.97 -11.78
CA GLN A 45 -7.79 -10.57 -11.13
C GLN A 45 -7.74 -10.81 -9.63
N THR A 46 -8.32 -9.90 -8.86
CA THR A 46 -8.43 -10.05 -7.39
C THR A 46 -9.47 -11.11 -7.08
N ILE A 47 -9.10 -12.10 -6.25
CA ILE A 47 -9.97 -13.19 -5.82
C ILE A 47 -10.77 -12.76 -4.58
N GLY A 48 -10.13 -12.02 -3.69
CA GLY A 48 -10.74 -11.52 -2.47
C GLY A 48 -9.72 -10.98 -1.49
N THR A 49 -10.18 -10.65 -0.29
CA THR A 49 -9.32 -10.20 0.80
C THR A 49 -8.73 -11.40 1.55
N PHE A 50 -7.51 -11.27 2.05
CA PHE A 50 -6.77 -12.35 2.69
C PHE A 50 -7.40 -12.79 4.03
N ASP A 51 -8.20 -11.95 4.66
CA ASP A 51 -8.95 -12.25 5.88
C ASP A 51 -10.24 -13.07 5.63
N ASN A 52 -10.66 -13.21 4.36
CA ASN A 52 -11.73 -14.13 4.00
C ASN A 52 -11.22 -15.58 4.13
N PRO A 53 -11.87 -16.44 4.93
CA PRO A 53 -11.43 -17.82 5.19
C PRO A 53 -11.26 -18.64 3.90
N ASP A 54 -12.20 -18.54 2.95
CA ASP A 54 -12.17 -19.30 1.70
C ASP A 54 -10.98 -18.88 0.81
N VAL A 55 -10.69 -17.57 0.77
CA VAL A 55 -9.53 -17.02 0.03
C VAL A 55 -8.23 -17.47 0.67
N LYS A 56 -8.20 -17.43 2.01
CA LYS A 56 -7.04 -17.89 2.77
C LYS A 56 -6.77 -19.37 2.56
N GLU A 57 -7.80 -20.21 2.53
CA GLU A 57 -7.67 -21.65 2.25
C GLU A 57 -7.05 -21.90 0.88
N LEU A 58 -7.51 -21.20 -0.17
CA LEU A 58 -6.93 -21.28 -1.52
C LEU A 58 -5.45 -20.87 -1.53
N TRP A 59 -5.12 -19.79 -0.83
CA TRP A 59 -3.73 -19.33 -0.69
C TRP A 59 -2.85 -20.34 0.03
N ASP A 60 -3.33 -20.88 1.16
CA ASP A 60 -2.58 -21.84 1.97
C ASP A 60 -2.37 -23.17 1.21
N ALA A 61 -3.37 -23.64 0.45
CA ALA A 61 -3.25 -24.81 -0.41
C ALA A 61 -2.19 -24.62 -1.52
N ASP A 62 -2.20 -23.46 -2.18
CA ASP A 62 -1.21 -23.12 -3.21
C ASP A 62 0.21 -22.98 -2.62
N LYS A 63 0.33 -22.42 -1.41
CA LYS A 63 1.59 -22.34 -0.68
C LYS A 63 2.12 -23.74 -0.34
N LEU A 64 1.27 -24.61 0.20
CA LEU A 64 1.64 -25.98 0.52
C LEU A 64 2.11 -26.75 -0.71
N ALA A 65 1.43 -26.59 -1.86
CA ALA A 65 1.85 -27.19 -3.11
C ALA A 65 3.24 -26.71 -3.57
N ALA A 66 3.53 -25.40 -3.40
CA ALA A 66 4.84 -24.84 -3.70
C ALA A 66 5.94 -25.39 -2.76
N ASP A 67 5.65 -25.46 -1.46
CA ASP A 67 6.60 -25.98 -0.45
C ASP A 67 6.92 -27.46 -0.70
N LEU A 68 5.91 -28.27 -1.07
CA LEU A 68 6.09 -29.69 -1.44
C LEU A 68 6.92 -29.87 -2.72
N ALA A 69 6.68 -29.05 -3.74
CA ALA A 69 7.48 -29.11 -4.98
C ALA A 69 8.93 -28.71 -4.71
N ASN A 70 9.14 -27.61 -3.97
CA ASN A 70 10.49 -27.18 -3.58
C ASN A 70 11.26 -28.24 -2.79
N SER A 71 10.59 -28.96 -1.89
CA SER A 71 11.22 -30.05 -1.11
C SER A 71 11.69 -31.22 -1.98
N LYS A 72 11.08 -31.38 -3.17
CA LYS A 72 11.46 -32.39 -4.18
C LYS A 72 12.43 -31.86 -5.24
N GLY A 73 12.84 -30.59 -5.15
CA GLY A 73 13.65 -29.93 -6.17
C GLY A 73 12.88 -29.63 -7.46
N GLU A 74 11.55 -29.64 -7.41
CA GLU A 74 10.68 -29.36 -8.55
C GLU A 74 10.32 -27.86 -8.60
N MET A 75 10.25 -27.30 -9.80
CA MET A 75 9.78 -25.93 -9.99
C MET A 75 8.26 -25.85 -9.89
N TYR A 76 7.75 -25.05 -8.97
CA TYR A 76 6.33 -24.76 -8.87
C TYR A 76 6.06 -23.28 -9.10
N LYS A 77 5.18 -22.96 -10.03
CA LYS A 77 4.73 -21.60 -10.27
C LYS A 77 3.48 -21.32 -9.42
N ARG A 78 3.61 -20.42 -8.45
CA ARG A 78 2.48 -20.00 -7.61
C ARG A 78 1.32 -19.52 -8.49
N LYS A 79 0.10 -19.94 -8.11
CA LYS A 79 -1.14 -19.54 -8.79
C LYS A 79 -1.64 -18.19 -8.26
N PHE A 80 -1.32 -17.89 -7.02
CA PHE A 80 -1.80 -16.70 -6.34
C PHE A 80 -0.64 -15.84 -5.82
N SER A 81 -0.89 -14.53 -5.80
CA SER A 81 -0.01 -13.54 -5.18
C SER A 81 -0.81 -12.63 -4.26
N VAL A 82 -0.14 -11.96 -3.34
CA VAL A 82 -0.76 -10.95 -2.47
C VAL A 82 -0.40 -9.56 -2.93
N ARG A 83 -1.32 -8.63 -2.74
CA ARG A 83 -1.06 -7.20 -2.96
C ARG A 83 -1.77 -6.33 -1.94
N THR A 84 -1.21 -5.15 -1.71
CA THR A 84 -1.83 -4.07 -0.93
C THR A 84 -1.72 -2.78 -1.74
N LYS A 85 -2.80 -2.01 -1.79
CA LYS A 85 -2.82 -0.68 -2.39
C LYS A 85 -2.76 0.37 -1.28
N TYR A 86 -1.95 1.38 -1.50
CA TYR A 86 -1.84 2.55 -0.63
C TYR A 86 -2.19 3.80 -1.44
N LEU A 87 -3.04 4.65 -0.90
CA LEU A 87 -3.24 5.99 -1.46
C LEU A 87 -2.23 6.92 -0.82
N VAL A 88 -1.34 7.51 -1.61
CA VAL A 88 -0.18 8.24 -1.09
C VAL A 88 0.02 9.59 -1.76
N TYR A 89 0.63 10.51 -1.04
CA TYR A 89 1.35 11.65 -1.60
C TYR A 89 2.85 11.43 -1.45
N VAL A 90 3.60 11.76 -2.51
CA VAL A 90 5.04 11.97 -2.41
C VAL A 90 5.26 13.41 -1.94
N LEU A 91 6.14 13.58 -0.97
CA LEU A 91 6.42 14.87 -0.35
C LEU A 91 7.84 15.33 -0.68
N ASN A 92 8.03 16.65 -0.71
CA ASN A 92 9.35 17.24 -0.77
C ASN A 92 10.05 17.24 0.62
N LYS A 93 11.24 17.83 0.71
CA LYS A 93 12.02 17.92 1.97
C LYS A 93 11.29 18.68 3.09
N ASP A 94 10.38 19.58 2.74
CA ASP A 94 9.63 20.43 3.68
C ASP A 94 8.26 19.84 4.02
N ASN A 95 8.01 18.57 3.71
CA ASN A 95 6.76 17.83 3.88
C ASN A 95 5.59 18.38 3.04
N VAL A 96 5.87 19.20 2.02
CA VAL A 96 4.86 19.72 1.10
C VAL A 96 4.64 18.72 -0.04
N ARG A 97 3.40 18.53 -0.45
CA ARG A 97 3.01 17.61 -1.52
C ARG A 97 3.65 17.97 -2.85
N ALA A 98 4.30 17.01 -3.49
CA ALA A 98 4.93 17.19 -4.80
C ALA A 98 3.92 17.20 -5.96
N HIS A 99 2.69 16.74 -5.71
CA HIS A 99 1.63 16.65 -6.71
C HIS A 99 0.25 16.95 -6.09
N LYS A 100 -0.72 17.32 -6.94
CA LYS A 100 -2.04 17.81 -6.50
C LYS A 100 -3.03 16.69 -6.16
N ILE A 101 -2.89 15.52 -6.78
CA ILE A 101 -3.79 14.38 -6.65
C ILE A 101 -3.03 13.22 -6.03
N PRO A 102 -3.58 12.51 -5.02
CA PRO A 102 -2.90 11.36 -4.45
C PRO A 102 -2.75 10.24 -5.47
N MET A 103 -1.66 9.50 -5.38
CA MET A 103 -1.35 8.37 -6.26
C MET A 103 -1.64 7.04 -5.57
N VAL A 104 -1.93 6.01 -6.37
CA VAL A 104 -2.08 4.64 -5.87
C VAL A 104 -0.74 3.91 -5.98
N LEU A 105 -0.13 3.61 -4.84
CA LEU A 105 1.04 2.76 -4.74
C LEU A 105 0.57 1.31 -4.53
N THR A 106 0.83 0.44 -5.50
CA THR A 106 0.51 -0.99 -5.40
C THR A 106 1.77 -1.79 -5.09
N LEU A 107 1.78 -2.47 -3.95
CA LEU A 107 2.89 -3.32 -3.52
C LEU A 107 2.47 -4.78 -3.56
N LYS A 108 3.30 -5.64 -4.17
CA LYS A 108 2.99 -7.05 -4.46
C LYS A 108 4.00 -8.00 -3.82
N GLY A 109 3.53 -9.20 -3.48
CA GLY A 109 4.39 -10.29 -3.01
C GLY A 109 5.26 -9.89 -1.81
N LEU A 110 6.54 -10.21 -1.87
CA LEU A 110 7.50 -9.95 -0.79
C LEU A 110 7.67 -8.45 -0.48
N ASN A 111 7.68 -7.59 -1.51
CA ASN A 111 7.75 -6.13 -1.31
C ASN A 111 6.53 -5.62 -0.53
N GLY A 112 5.33 -6.14 -0.86
CA GLY A 112 4.11 -5.77 -0.16
C GLY A 112 4.09 -6.22 1.29
N THR A 113 4.59 -7.40 1.58
CA THR A 113 4.69 -7.95 2.94
C THR A 113 5.70 -7.15 3.78
N ASP A 114 6.88 -6.92 3.24
CA ASP A 114 7.94 -6.13 3.89
C ASP A 114 7.46 -4.71 4.23
N ALA A 115 6.88 -4.03 3.25
CA ALA A 115 6.35 -2.68 3.43
C ALA A 115 5.21 -2.63 4.46
N ALA A 116 4.28 -3.59 4.43
CA ALA A 116 3.18 -3.65 5.39
C ALA A 116 3.68 -3.85 6.83
N GLU A 117 4.71 -4.66 7.03
CA GLU A 117 5.35 -4.87 8.33
C GLU A 117 6.03 -3.59 8.83
N LYS A 118 6.82 -2.94 7.97
CA LYS A 118 7.53 -1.70 8.33
C LYS A 118 6.57 -0.54 8.60
N ILE A 119 5.48 -0.42 7.83
CA ILE A 119 4.44 0.58 8.07
C ILE A 119 3.75 0.33 9.42
N LYS A 120 3.43 -0.92 9.77
CA LYS A 120 2.88 -1.24 11.10
C LYS A 120 3.83 -0.89 12.24
N LEU A 121 5.13 -1.13 12.07
CA LEU A 121 6.12 -0.73 13.07
C LEU A 121 6.20 0.79 13.19
N TYR A 122 6.20 1.51 12.07
CA TYR A 122 6.14 2.97 12.05
C TYR A 122 4.90 3.51 12.77
N GLU A 123 3.71 2.98 12.47
CA GLU A 123 2.45 3.32 13.14
C GLU A 123 2.56 3.13 14.65
N LYS A 124 3.14 2.03 15.10
CA LYS A 124 3.36 1.74 16.52
C LYS A 124 4.30 2.75 17.19
N GLU A 125 5.41 3.12 16.54
CA GLU A 125 6.35 4.10 17.06
C GLU A 125 5.73 5.52 17.11
N MET A 126 4.97 5.90 16.08
CA MET A 126 4.23 7.17 16.08
C MET A 126 3.15 7.23 17.17
N SER A 127 2.48 6.11 17.44
CA SER A 127 1.50 6.00 18.55
C SER A 127 2.15 6.24 19.91
N LYS A 128 3.30 5.64 20.15
CA LYS A 128 4.09 5.87 21.38
C LYS A 128 4.54 7.32 21.51
N CYS A 129 5.03 7.89 20.41
CA CYS A 129 5.45 9.28 20.35
C CYS A 129 4.29 10.24 20.68
N LEU A 130 3.12 10.02 20.09
CA LEU A 130 1.92 10.81 20.38
C LEU A 130 1.49 10.68 21.84
N SER A 131 1.50 9.46 22.39
CA SER A 131 1.15 9.22 23.78
C SER A 131 2.10 9.94 24.72
N LYS A 132 3.40 9.92 24.43
CA LYS A 132 4.41 10.65 25.20
C LYS A 132 4.21 12.16 25.15
N ALA A 133 3.95 12.72 23.96
CA ALA A 133 3.69 14.16 23.77
C ALA A 133 2.40 14.63 24.49
N LEU A 134 1.44 13.74 24.67
CA LEU A 134 0.19 14.02 25.39
C LEU A 134 0.25 13.63 26.87
N SER A 135 1.41 13.21 27.38
CA SER A 135 1.60 12.72 28.75
C SER A 135 0.63 11.60 29.15
N VAL A 136 0.29 10.70 28.18
CA VAL A 136 -0.58 9.54 28.40
C VAL A 136 0.29 8.31 28.64
N GLU A 137 0.06 7.58 29.72
CA GLU A 137 0.87 6.41 30.09
C GLU A 137 0.75 5.21 29.14
N VAL A 138 -0.43 5.03 28.53
CA VAL A 138 -0.72 3.91 27.64
C VAL A 138 -0.71 4.37 26.17
N PRO A 139 -0.06 3.63 25.27
CA PRO A 139 -0.10 3.95 23.85
C PRO A 139 -1.53 4.08 23.33
N LEU A 140 -1.82 5.17 22.65
CA LEU A 140 -3.12 5.42 22.05
C LEU A 140 -3.43 4.35 21.00
N SER A 141 -4.71 4.01 20.89
CA SER A 141 -5.18 3.11 19.84
C SER A 141 -4.93 3.69 18.44
N PHE A 142 -4.91 2.83 17.44
CA PHE A 142 -4.74 3.24 16.05
C PHE A 142 -5.78 4.31 15.65
N ASN A 143 -5.30 5.41 15.09
CA ASN A 143 -6.12 6.51 14.60
C ASN A 143 -5.73 6.84 13.15
N GLU A 144 -6.55 6.38 12.21
CA GLU A 144 -6.31 6.53 10.78
C GLU A 144 -6.16 8.00 10.35
N LYS A 145 -6.95 8.92 10.92
CA LYS A 145 -6.85 10.35 10.63
C LYS A 145 -5.52 10.94 11.09
N PHE A 146 -5.00 10.51 12.23
CA PHE A 146 -3.69 10.92 12.71
C PHE A 146 -2.58 10.43 11.77
N TYR A 147 -2.56 9.14 11.45
CA TYR A 147 -1.51 8.58 10.59
C TYR A 147 -1.50 9.18 9.19
N ALA A 148 -2.67 9.50 8.65
CA ALA A 148 -2.75 10.18 7.36
C ALA A 148 -2.12 11.58 7.34
N THR A 149 -1.85 12.18 8.50
CA THR A 149 -1.13 13.45 8.60
C THR A 149 0.36 13.29 8.89
N THR A 150 0.86 12.07 8.99
CA THR A 150 2.27 11.78 9.29
C THR A 150 3.08 11.47 8.04
N VAL A 151 4.41 11.59 8.15
CA VAL A 151 5.36 11.40 7.04
C VAL A 151 6.21 10.18 7.28
N PHE A 152 5.94 9.12 6.53
CA PHE A 152 6.73 7.90 6.49
C PHE A 152 7.91 8.08 5.52
N THR A 153 9.14 7.88 6.02
CA THR A 153 10.36 8.05 5.22
C THR A 153 11.17 6.76 5.26
N PRO A 154 10.87 5.79 4.37
CA PRO A 154 11.63 4.54 4.30
C PRO A 154 12.99 4.75 3.63
N LEU A 155 14.00 4.01 4.09
CA LEU A 155 15.25 3.79 3.37
C LEU A 155 15.09 2.53 2.53
N LEU A 156 15.12 2.71 1.21
CA LEU A 156 14.96 1.63 0.24
C LEU A 156 16.33 1.08 -0.16
N VAL A 157 16.45 -0.25 -0.14
CA VAL A 157 17.65 -0.98 -0.53
C VAL A 157 17.29 -2.15 -1.43
N ASN A 158 18.22 -2.54 -2.29
CA ASN A 158 18.11 -3.79 -3.01
C ASN A 158 18.52 -4.95 -2.10
N ASP A 159 17.68 -5.95 -1.99
CA ASP A 159 17.91 -7.13 -1.16
C ASP A 159 17.49 -8.40 -1.90
N MET A 160 18.24 -9.48 -1.65
CA MET A 160 17.97 -10.78 -2.27
C MET A 160 17.14 -11.63 -1.32
N ARG A 161 15.90 -11.96 -1.67
CA ARG A 161 15.00 -12.70 -0.80
C ARG A 161 14.30 -13.87 -1.47
N GLY A 162 13.80 -14.76 -0.61
CA GLY A 162 13.09 -15.96 -1.02
C GLY A 162 14.01 -17.09 -1.44
N ALA A 163 13.43 -18.28 -1.64
CA ALA A 163 14.17 -19.50 -2.01
C ALA A 163 14.93 -19.39 -3.34
N ASN A 164 14.48 -18.52 -4.23
CA ASN A 164 15.09 -18.32 -5.57
C ASN A 164 16.01 -17.10 -5.63
N ASN A 165 16.39 -16.50 -4.47
CA ASN A 165 17.22 -15.30 -4.44
C ASN A 165 16.75 -14.21 -5.41
N VAL A 166 15.48 -13.84 -5.32
CA VAL A 166 14.92 -12.78 -6.16
C VAL A 166 15.32 -11.42 -5.57
N GLU A 167 15.85 -10.56 -6.42
CA GLU A 167 16.14 -9.18 -6.05
C GLU A 167 14.83 -8.42 -5.83
N ILE A 168 14.71 -7.78 -4.67
CA ILE A 168 13.55 -6.98 -4.30
C ILE A 168 13.99 -5.61 -3.80
N CYS A 169 13.11 -4.62 -3.95
CA CYS A 169 13.25 -3.34 -3.27
C CYS A 169 12.69 -3.48 -1.86
N ALA A 170 13.58 -3.69 -0.88
CA ALA A 170 13.23 -3.84 0.53
C ALA A 170 13.30 -2.52 1.28
N ILE A 171 12.58 -2.43 2.40
CA ILE A 171 12.71 -1.32 3.34
C ILE A 171 13.69 -1.75 4.44
N GLU A 172 14.90 -1.22 4.41
CA GLU A 172 15.92 -1.50 5.43
C GLU A 172 15.53 -0.88 6.78
N SER A 173 15.20 0.40 6.75
CA SER A 173 14.83 1.18 7.93
C SER A 173 13.82 2.28 7.56
N PHE A 174 13.34 3.00 8.56
CA PHE A 174 12.49 4.17 8.38
C PHE A 174 12.79 5.21 9.46
N ASN A 175 12.29 6.42 9.28
CA ASN A 175 12.42 7.50 10.24
C ASN A 175 11.69 7.14 11.56
N ILE A 176 12.44 6.96 12.64
CA ILE A 176 11.91 6.69 13.98
C ILE A 176 11.79 8.01 14.74
N PRO A 177 10.62 8.31 15.37
CA PRO A 177 10.49 9.49 16.22
C PRO A 177 11.34 9.34 17.50
N ASP A 178 11.91 10.42 17.96
CA ASP A 178 12.48 10.49 19.32
C ASP A 178 11.36 10.91 20.30
N TYR A 179 11.12 10.07 21.27
CA TYR A 179 10.16 10.29 22.35
C TYR A 179 10.76 10.00 23.73
N SER A 180 12.07 10.21 23.89
CA SER A 180 12.77 10.05 25.17
C SER A 180 12.24 11.02 26.24
N THR A 181 11.86 12.22 25.84
CA THR A 181 11.15 13.21 26.67
C THR A 181 9.86 13.68 26.00
N GLU A 182 9.05 14.45 26.73
CA GLU A 182 7.84 15.08 26.16
C GLU A 182 8.21 16.10 25.06
N GLU A 183 9.24 16.90 25.30
CA GLU A 183 9.73 17.90 24.36
C GLU A 183 10.22 17.26 23.07
N THR A 184 11.05 16.21 23.14
CA THR A 184 11.56 15.50 21.94
C THR A 184 10.42 14.80 21.19
N ALA A 185 9.40 14.33 21.90
CA ALA A 185 8.20 13.75 21.26
C ALA A 185 7.43 14.82 20.45
N ILE A 186 7.20 16.01 21.02
CA ILE A 186 6.53 17.12 20.33
C ILE A 186 7.35 17.58 19.12
N GLU A 187 8.66 17.73 19.24
CA GLU A 187 9.55 18.08 18.13
C GLU A 187 9.52 17.03 17.01
N SER A 188 9.53 15.74 17.38
CA SER A 188 9.44 14.63 16.41
C SER A 188 8.11 14.65 15.68
N LEU A 189 6.98 14.84 16.38
CA LEU A 189 5.66 14.96 15.76
C LEU A 189 5.61 16.13 14.77
N ASN A 190 6.12 17.30 15.15
CA ASN A 190 6.17 18.46 14.27
C ASN A 190 7.00 18.21 13.01
N ARG A 191 8.17 17.60 13.15
CA ARG A 191 9.07 17.26 12.04
C ARG A 191 8.51 16.19 11.10
N MET A 192 7.72 15.26 11.64
CA MET A 192 7.17 14.11 10.93
C MET A 192 5.70 14.28 10.56
N SER A 193 5.19 15.49 10.59
CA SER A 193 3.84 15.83 10.14
C SER A 193 3.87 16.65 8.85
N ILE A 194 2.76 16.58 8.11
CA ILE A 194 2.47 17.52 7.01
C ILE A 194 2.12 18.91 7.58
N PRO A 195 2.19 19.96 6.76
CA PRO A 195 1.71 21.30 7.15
C PRO A 195 0.26 21.28 7.61
N ASP A 196 -0.08 22.14 8.57
CA ASP A 196 -1.42 22.20 9.17
C ASP A 196 -2.52 22.54 8.15
N GLU A 197 -2.19 23.40 7.18
CA GLU A 197 -3.09 23.77 6.08
C GLU A 197 -3.51 22.57 5.20
N ASP A 198 -2.72 21.51 5.17
CA ASP A 198 -3.01 20.30 4.38
C ASP A 198 -3.85 19.25 5.12
N ARG A 199 -4.04 19.39 6.44
CA ARG A 199 -4.75 18.38 7.25
C ARG A 199 -6.21 18.21 6.85
N GLU A 200 -6.94 19.32 6.69
CA GLU A 200 -8.36 19.25 6.32
C GLU A 200 -8.55 18.62 4.94
N SER A 201 -7.71 18.99 3.97
CA SER A 201 -7.75 18.39 2.64
C SER A 201 -7.40 16.90 2.67
N THR A 202 -6.47 16.47 3.54
CA THR A 202 -6.14 15.06 3.77
C THR A 202 -7.36 14.26 4.18
N TRP A 203 -8.10 14.72 5.18
CA TRP A 203 -9.28 14.01 5.69
C TRP A 203 -10.42 13.99 4.67
N LYS A 204 -10.62 15.05 3.91
CA LYS A 204 -11.56 15.07 2.78
C LYS A 204 -11.21 14.04 1.71
N PHE A 205 -9.91 13.92 1.39
CA PHE A 205 -9.46 12.89 0.43
C PHE A 205 -9.61 11.47 0.99
N GLN A 206 -9.36 11.23 2.27
CA GLN A 206 -9.64 9.93 2.88
C GLN A 206 -11.11 9.53 2.71
N GLU A 207 -12.03 10.43 3.01
CA GLU A 207 -13.47 10.20 2.87
C GLU A 207 -13.87 9.98 1.40
N LEU A 208 -13.33 10.79 0.48
CA LEU A 208 -13.64 10.70 -0.95
C LEU A 208 -13.16 9.37 -1.58
N PHE A 209 -11.96 8.90 -1.20
CA PHE A 209 -11.33 7.73 -1.79
C PHE A 209 -11.51 6.44 -0.97
N ALA A 210 -12.15 6.48 0.19
CA ALA A 210 -12.40 5.30 1.01
C ALA A 210 -13.13 4.20 0.22
N ASP A 211 -14.17 4.56 -0.52
CA ASP A 211 -14.92 3.63 -1.36
C ASP A 211 -14.11 3.12 -2.55
N TYR A 212 -13.28 3.97 -3.16
CA TYR A 212 -12.46 3.58 -4.30
C TYR A 212 -11.49 2.45 -3.96
N ILE A 213 -10.75 2.57 -2.86
CA ILE A 213 -9.82 1.52 -2.40
C ILE A 213 -10.56 0.21 -2.07
N ASN A 214 -11.81 0.32 -1.56
CA ASN A 214 -12.61 -0.84 -1.19
C ASN A 214 -13.40 -1.44 -2.36
N GLN A 215 -13.86 -0.64 -3.33
CA GLN A 215 -14.69 -1.10 -4.44
C GLN A 215 -13.96 -2.02 -5.41
N HIS A 216 -12.69 -1.74 -5.71
CA HIS A 216 -11.88 -2.61 -6.58
C HIS A 216 -11.62 -3.99 -5.95
N SER A 217 -11.69 -4.11 -4.62
CA SER A 217 -11.61 -5.42 -3.96
C SER A 217 -12.92 -6.19 -3.99
N LYS A 218 -14.07 -5.53 -4.09
CA LYS A 218 -15.40 -6.18 -4.02
C LYS A 218 -15.93 -6.63 -5.37
N GLN A 219 -15.85 -5.79 -6.40
CA GLN A 219 -16.41 -6.11 -7.72
C GLN A 219 -15.69 -7.27 -8.41
N ASP A 220 -14.38 -7.35 -8.21
CA ASP A 220 -13.59 -8.45 -8.77
C ASP A 220 -13.77 -9.74 -7.96
N ALA A 221 -13.88 -9.65 -6.63
CA ALA A 221 -14.14 -10.79 -5.77
C ALA A 221 -15.50 -11.44 -6.04
N ASP A 222 -16.56 -10.65 -6.27
CA ASP A 222 -17.90 -11.15 -6.58
C ASP A 222 -17.95 -11.90 -7.92
N LYS A 223 -17.18 -11.45 -8.92
CA LYS A 223 -17.12 -12.09 -10.24
C LYS A 223 -16.32 -13.39 -10.22
N LEU A 224 -15.23 -13.45 -9.49
CA LEU A 224 -14.35 -14.60 -9.40
C LEU A 224 -14.68 -15.55 -8.26
N GLY A 225 -15.26 -15.04 -7.18
CA GLY A 225 -15.74 -15.86 -6.08
C GLY A 225 -16.62 -16.99 -6.55
N GLY A 226 -17.48 -16.75 -7.56
CA GLY A 226 -18.27 -17.77 -8.20
C GLY A 226 -17.46 -18.84 -8.94
N ALA A 227 -16.34 -18.49 -9.56
CA ALA A 227 -15.45 -19.42 -10.28
C ALA A 227 -14.65 -20.33 -9.33
N TYR A 228 -14.37 -19.88 -8.11
CA TYR A 228 -13.64 -20.63 -7.07
C TYR A 228 -14.55 -21.18 -5.97
N GLY A 229 -15.88 -21.04 -6.08
CA GLY A 229 -16.83 -21.52 -5.07
C GLY A 229 -16.83 -20.73 -3.76
N ILE A 230 -16.25 -19.53 -3.75
CA ILE A 230 -16.17 -18.66 -2.57
C ILE A 230 -17.57 -18.12 -2.26
N LYS A 231 -18.09 -18.40 -1.08
CA LYS A 231 -19.35 -17.82 -0.61
C LYS A 231 -19.09 -16.39 -0.11
N THR A 232 -19.42 -15.40 -0.93
CA THR A 232 -19.39 -13.99 -0.52
C THR A 232 -20.59 -13.68 0.38
N GLY A 233 -20.50 -14.08 1.64
CA GLY A 233 -21.54 -13.88 2.67
C GLY A 233 -21.28 -12.67 3.55
N VAL A 234 -21.11 -11.48 2.98
CA VAL A 234 -21.19 -10.25 3.77
C VAL A 234 -22.34 -9.41 3.23
N GLU A 235 -23.46 -9.46 3.93
CA GLU A 235 -24.58 -8.54 3.75
C GLU A 235 -24.08 -7.13 4.07
N ILE A 236 -23.84 -6.33 3.03
CA ILE A 236 -23.42 -4.95 3.18
C ILE A 236 -24.67 -4.10 3.34
N LEU A 237 -24.86 -3.55 4.54
CA LEU A 237 -25.87 -2.51 4.75
C LEU A 237 -25.61 -1.36 3.76
N PRO A 238 -26.64 -0.89 3.02
CA PRO A 238 -26.48 0.20 2.06
C PRO A 238 -26.08 1.48 2.81
N VAL A 239 -24.86 1.95 2.58
CA VAL A 239 -24.48 3.30 2.98
C VAL A 239 -25.31 4.28 2.17
N ALA A 240 -25.98 5.20 2.84
CA ALA A 240 -26.81 6.22 2.22
C ALA A 240 -26.02 6.97 1.14
N ARG A 241 -26.53 6.94 -0.09
CA ARG A 241 -25.98 7.66 -1.24
C ARG A 241 -26.15 9.16 -1.02
N GLY A 242 -25.09 9.85 -0.65
CA GLY A 242 -24.99 11.28 -0.81
C GLY A 242 -25.00 11.63 -2.31
N THR A 243 -25.91 12.49 -2.71
CA THR A 243 -26.17 12.91 -4.08
C THR A 243 -25.20 13.97 -4.55
N ASP A 244 -23.93 13.62 -4.81
CA ASP A 244 -23.01 14.52 -5.54
C ASP A 244 -22.08 13.70 -6.46
N ARG A 245 -22.71 13.06 -7.45
CA ARG A 245 -22.03 12.30 -8.51
C ARG A 245 -21.55 13.18 -9.68
N ALA A 246 -21.62 14.51 -9.59
CA ALA A 246 -21.47 15.39 -10.73
C ALA A 246 -20.04 15.89 -11.04
N MET A 247 -19.02 15.49 -10.28
CA MET A 247 -17.64 16.00 -10.48
C MET A 247 -16.56 14.96 -10.75
N LEU A 248 -16.88 13.69 -10.86
CA LEU A 248 -15.92 12.69 -11.32
C LEU A 248 -16.36 12.23 -12.71
N GLN A 249 -15.85 12.89 -13.76
CA GLN A 249 -15.80 12.23 -15.05
C GLN A 249 -15.03 10.92 -14.89
N PRO A 250 -15.51 9.82 -15.48
CA PRO A 250 -14.73 8.58 -15.48
C PRO A 250 -13.38 8.92 -16.13
N VAL A 251 -12.32 8.80 -15.35
CA VAL A 251 -10.97 8.68 -15.91
C VAL A 251 -11.06 7.45 -16.79
N ASN A 252 -10.90 7.64 -18.11
CA ASN A 252 -10.90 6.55 -19.07
C ASN A 252 -10.04 5.43 -18.52
N ASP A 253 -10.54 4.20 -18.56
CA ASP A 253 -9.89 2.96 -18.16
C ASP A 253 -8.57 2.66 -18.93
N GLU A 254 -8.08 3.61 -19.74
CA GLU A 254 -6.79 3.55 -20.43
C GLU A 254 -5.58 4.00 -19.60
N TYR A 255 -5.77 4.48 -18.36
CA TYR A 255 -4.66 4.62 -17.42
C TYR A 255 -4.50 3.32 -16.65
N ASP A 256 -4.06 2.34 -17.40
CA ASP A 256 -3.47 1.11 -16.95
C ASP A 256 -2.39 1.40 -15.91
N ASP A 257 -2.69 0.94 -14.70
CA ASP A 257 -1.72 0.61 -13.65
C ASP A 257 -0.48 1.53 -13.59
N GLY A 258 -0.63 2.68 -12.96
CA GLY A 258 0.51 3.44 -12.43
C GLY A 258 1.24 2.60 -11.39
N VAL A 259 1.74 1.45 -11.83
CA VAL A 259 2.66 0.60 -11.09
C VAL A 259 3.95 1.38 -10.99
N ILE A 260 4.18 2.03 -9.84
CA ILE A 260 5.54 2.34 -9.46
C ILE A 260 6.18 0.99 -9.16
N SER A 261 6.57 0.28 -10.22
CA SER A 261 7.45 -0.87 -10.09
C SER A 261 8.81 -0.28 -9.77
N TYR A 262 9.18 -0.36 -8.52
CA TYR A 262 10.56 -0.16 -8.14
C TYR A 262 11.34 -1.32 -8.72
N VAL A 263 12.18 -1.01 -9.68
CA VAL A 263 13.15 -1.94 -10.23
C VAL A 263 14.52 -1.52 -9.75
N SER A 264 15.21 -2.53 -9.35
CA SER A 264 16.63 -2.61 -9.02
C SER A 264 17.53 -1.72 -9.87
#